data_cfe6ee7ac4aa8cb84e7efc1bb427d4c1
#
_entry.id   cfe6ee7ac4aa8cb84e7efc1bb427d4c1
#
_cell.length_a   1.000
_cell.length_b   1.000
_cell.length_c   1.000
_cell.angle_alpha   90.00
_cell.angle_beta   90.00
_cell.angle_gamma   90.00
#
_symmetry.space_group_name_H-M   'P 1'
#
loop_
_entity.id
_entity.type
_entity.pdbx_description
1 polymer ?
#
loop_
_entity_poly.entity_id
_entity_poly.type
_entity_poly.pdbx_seq_one_letter_code
_entity_poly.pdbx_strand_id
1 'polypeptide(L)'
;SPAALPGNLTWETATTYDIGADLGFFDNRLTVSGDYYIRKTTDMIVNGPTVPDVFGASSPKGNYADMSTYGYELSLEWRDGFDLAGKRFNYSIKGTLADYYSVIDRFNNANKSLSEYANQSLDKNYYEGMRIGEIWGFVSNGLWQDQASIDAAEAAAKAAGQSYYNPLMQTSKTYKLYPGDIKFEDLNGNGYIDRGQNTVDD
;
A
#
# COMPACT_ATOMS: atom_id res chain seq x y z
N SER A 1 -12.15 -26.99 -18.42
CA SER A 1 -13.48 -26.88 -17.76
C SER A 1 -14.08 -25.52 -18.12
N PRO A 2 -15.34 -25.43 -18.56
CA PRO A 2 -15.95 -24.13 -18.86
C PRO A 2 -15.99 -23.28 -17.59
N ALA A 3 -15.61 -22.00 -17.71
CA ALA A 3 -15.74 -21.06 -16.62
C ALA A 3 -17.23 -20.81 -16.32
N ALA A 4 -17.66 -20.95 -15.08
CA ALA A 4 -18.99 -20.54 -14.68
C ALA A 4 -19.10 -19.02 -14.81
N LEU A 5 -20.07 -18.52 -15.57
CA LEU A 5 -20.36 -17.09 -15.65
C LEU A 5 -21.48 -16.77 -14.67
N PRO A 6 -21.31 -15.76 -13.79
CA PRO A 6 -22.41 -15.32 -12.94
C PRO A 6 -23.51 -14.70 -13.80
N GLY A 7 -24.78 -15.01 -13.48
CA GLY A 7 -25.93 -14.54 -14.25
C GLY A 7 -26.24 -13.05 -14.11
N ASN A 8 -25.49 -12.32 -13.27
CA ASN A 8 -25.71 -10.91 -12.92
C ASN A 8 -24.49 -10.02 -13.21
N LEU A 9 -23.65 -10.39 -14.16
CA LEU A 9 -22.50 -9.58 -14.54
C LEU A 9 -22.95 -8.24 -15.13
N THR A 10 -22.41 -7.13 -14.62
CA THR A 10 -22.66 -5.78 -15.15
C THR A 10 -21.36 -5.09 -15.55
N TRP A 11 -21.47 -3.95 -16.22
CA TRP A 11 -20.32 -3.16 -16.63
C TRP A 11 -19.71 -2.42 -15.44
N GLU A 12 -18.40 -2.32 -15.42
CA GLU A 12 -17.69 -1.42 -14.54
C GLU A 12 -18.05 0.02 -14.86
N THR A 13 -18.25 0.84 -13.82
CA THR A 13 -18.57 2.25 -13.98
C THR A 13 -17.51 3.10 -13.32
N ALA A 14 -16.91 4.02 -14.07
CA ALA A 14 -15.97 5.00 -13.55
C ALA A 14 -16.60 6.40 -13.56
N THR A 15 -16.66 7.02 -12.39
CA THR A 15 -17.16 8.40 -12.21
C THR A 15 -16.04 9.24 -11.63
N THR A 16 -15.73 10.37 -12.29
CA THR A 16 -14.71 11.31 -11.82
C THR A 16 -15.37 12.63 -11.43
N TYR A 17 -15.05 13.11 -10.25
CA TYR A 17 -15.31 14.47 -9.77
C TYR A 17 -13.99 15.20 -9.78
N ASP A 18 -13.96 16.36 -10.41
CA ASP A 18 -12.77 17.17 -10.57
C ASP A 18 -13.08 18.62 -10.25
N ILE A 19 -12.19 19.29 -9.53
CA ILE A 19 -12.23 20.70 -9.26
C ILE A 19 -10.83 21.29 -9.44
N GLY A 20 -10.71 22.29 -10.32
CA GLY A 20 -9.45 22.93 -10.62
C GLY A 20 -9.54 24.44 -10.67
N ALA A 21 -8.40 25.09 -10.60
CA ALA A 21 -8.27 26.53 -10.75
C ALA A 21 -6.96 26.90 -11.46
N ASP A 22 -7.08 27.84 -12.40
CA ASP A 22 -5.96 28.49 -13.05
C ASP A 22 -5.88 29.96 -12.62
N LEU A 23 -4.73 30.35 -12.09
CA LEU A 23 -4.49 31.68 -11.56
C LEU A 23 -3.29 32.31 -12.24
N GLY A 24 -3.43 33.59 -12.64
CA GLY A 24 -2.36 34.39 -13.20
C GLY A 24 -2.02 35.56 -12.29
N PHE A 25 -0.75 35.78 -12.03
CA PHE A 25 -0.22 36.87 -11.21
C PHE A 25 0.87 37.64 -11.97
N PHE A 26 1.08 38.92 -11.61
CA PHE A 26 2.12 39.77 -12.16
C PHE A 26 2.06 39.88 -13.71
N ASP A 27 0.89 40.21 -14.23
CA ASP A 27 0.64 40.26 -15.68
C ASP A 27 0.92 38.92 -16.38
N ASN A 28 0.51 37.79 -15.74
CA ASN A 28 0.71 36.41 -16.18
C ASN A 28 2.19 35.99 -16.25
N ARG A 29 3.09 36.67 -15.54
CA ARG A 29 4.46 36.17 -15.37
C ARG A 29 4.49 34.93 -14.47
N LEU A 30 3.67 34.88 -13.44
CA LEU A 30 3.45 33.68 -12.63
C LEU A 30 2.07 33.10 -12.96
N THR A 31 2.05 31.86 -13.43
CA THR A 31 0.82 31.06 -13.58
C THR A 31 0.84 29.88 -12.64
N VAL A 32 -0.28 29.63 -11.99
CA VAL A 32 -0.49 28.54 -11.07
C VAL A 32 -1.74 27.79 -11.52
N SER A 33 -1.61 26.50 -11.80
CA SER A 33 -2.73 25.60 -12.04
C SER A 33 -2.77 24.55 -10.94
N GLY A 34 -3.94 24.30 -10.40
CA GLY A 34 -4.12 23.25 -9.39
C GLY A 34 -5.44 22.54 -9.60
N ASP A 35 -5.40 21.20 -9.57
CA ASP A 35 -6.54 20.32 -9.72
C ASP A 35 -6.58 19.31 -8.58
N TYR A 36 -7.77 19.01 -8.10
CA TYR A 36 -8.04 17.92 -7.17
C TYR A 36 -9.18 17.06 -7.72
N TYR A 37 -8.96 15.75 -7.76
CA TYR A 37 -9.96 14.84 -8.30
C TYR A 37 -10.22 13.63 -7.39
N ILE A 38 -11.44 13.12 -7.50
CA ILE A 38 -11.88 11.85 -6.92
C ILE A 38 -12.44 11.01 -8.05
N ARG A 39 -11.85 9.85 -8.31
CA ARG A 39 -12.37 8.86 -9.26
C ARG A 39 -12.90 7.66 -8.50
N LYS A 40 -14.19 7.38 -8.65
CA LYS A 40 -14.84 6.17 -8.13
C LYS A 40 -15.04 5.16 -9.24
N THR A 41 -14.52 3.95 -9.07
CA THR A 41 -14.76 2.82 -9.96
C THR A 41 -15.59 1.79 -9.20
N THR A 42 -16.81 1.55 -9.68
CA THR A 42 -17.75 0.62 -9.05
C THR A 42 -17.97 -0.60 -9.93
N ASP A 43 -18.42 -1.68 -9.31
CA ASP A 43 -18.73 -2.95 -9.97
C ASP A 43 -17.55 -3.54 -10.76
N MET A 44 -16.32 -3.39 -10.21
CA MET A 44 -15.12 -3.94 -10.82
C MET A 44 -15.19 -5.47 -10.90
N ILE A 45 -14.80 -5.99 -12.07
CA ILE A 45 -14.82 -7.43 -12.35
C ILE A 45 -13.54 -8.06 -11.81
N VAL A 46 -13.64 -8.74 -10.69
CA VAL A 46 -12.53 -9.44 -10.02
C VAL A 46 -12.89 -10.91 -9.80
N ASN A 47 -11.91 -11.70 -9.37
CA ASN A 47 -12.15 -13.08 -8.98
C ASN A 47 -13.13 -13.12 -7.79
N GLY A 48 -14.10 -14.02 -7.85
CA GLY A 48 -15.03 -14.26 -6.75
C GLY A 48 -14.37 -14.94 -5.56
N PRO A 49 -15.15 -15.14 -4.47
CA PRO A 49 -14.68 -15.83 -3.28
C PRO A 49 -14.21 -17.24 -3.63
N THR A 50 -13.21 -17.74 -2.91
CA THR A 50 -12.73 -19.13 -3.05
C THR A 50 -13.89 -20.11 -2.87
N VAL A 51 -14.06 -20.99 -3.84
CA VAL A 51 -15.04 -22.08 -3.75
C VAL A 51 -14.34 -23.36 -3.26
N PRO A 52 -15.02 -24.24 -2.53
CA PRO A 52 -14.46 -25.50 -2.12
C PRO A 52 -13.99 -26.35 -3.31
N ASP A 53 -12.90 -27.10 -3.15
CA ASP A 53 -12.32 -27.94 -4.21
C ASP A 53 -13.31 -28.94 -4.82
N VAL A 54 -14.30 -29.37 -4.06
CA VAL A 54 -15.37 -30.25 -4.53
C VAL A 54 -16.23 -29.64 -5.63
N PHE A 55 -16.16 -28.32 -5.82
CA PHE A 55 -16.87 -27.63 -6.90
C PHE A 55 -16.27 -27.94 -8.30
N GLY A 56 -15.00 -28.37 -8.35
CA GLY A 56 -14.35 -28.81 -9.57
C GLY A 56 -14.10 -27.71 -10.64
N ALA A 57 -14.31 -26.43 -10.26
CA ALA A 57 -14.06 -25.28 -11.13
C ALA A 57 -13.44 -24.13 -10.32
N SER A 58 -12.71 -23.25 -11.02
CA SER A 58 -12.23 -22.02 -10.41
C SER A 58 -13.37 -21.06 -10.10
N SER A 59 -13.16 -20.21 -9.09
CA SER A 59 -14.11 -19.18 -8.70
C SER A 59 -14.49 -18.29 -9.90
N PRO A 60 -15.81 -18.08 -10.16
CA PRO A 60 -16.24 -17.22 -11.24
C PRO A 60 -15.87 -15.76 -10.97
N LYS A 61 -15.53 -15.03 -12.03
CA LYS A 61 -15.37 -13.58 -11.95
C LYS A 61 -16.73 -12.90 -11.83
N GLY A 62 -16.79 -11.81 -11.10
CA GLY A 62 -17.99 -11.00 -10.94
C GLY A 62 -17.70 -9.61 -10.43
N ASN A 63 -18.73 -8.80 -10.25
CA ASN A 63 -18.63 -7.41 -9.79
C ASN A 63 -18.50 -7.34 -8.27
N TYR A 64 -17.32 -7.72 -7.74
CA TYR A 64 -17.08 -7.90 -6.30
C TYR A 64 -16.23 -6.82 -5.67
N ALA A 65 -15.79 -5.80 -6.43
CA ALA A 65 -14.94 -4.76 -5.90
C ALA A 65 -15.37 -3.36 -6.33
N ASP A 66 -15.12 -2.38 -5.46
CA ASP A 66 -15.21 -0.96 -5.73
C ASP A 66 -13.95 -0.28 -5.21
N MET A 67 -13.54 0.82 -5.86
CA MET A 67 -12.32 1.53 -5.52
C MET A 67 -12.50 3.03 -5.71
N SER A 68 -11.97 3.82 -4.80
CA SER A 68 -11.84 5.26 -4.91
C SER A 68 -10.39 5.68 -5.04
N THR A 69 -10.09 6.53 -6.02
CA THR A 69 -8.78 7.15 -6.22
C THR A 69 -8.89 8.64 -5.94
N TYR A 70 -8.00 9.15 -5.11
CA TYR A 70 -7.89 10.57 -4.73
C TYR A 70 -6.56 11.08 -5.26
N GLY A 71 -6.57 12.19 -5.97
CA GLY A 71 -5.35 12.75 -6.51
C GLY A 71 -5.38 14.27 -6.62
N TYR A 72 -4.19 14.84 -6.73
CA TYR A 72 -4.02 16.26 -6.99
C TYR A 72 -2.89 16.48 -7.99
N GLU A 73 -3.03 17.55 -8.75
CA GLU A 73 -2.02 18.03 -9.68
C GLU A 73 -1.79 19.52 -9.42
N LEU A 74 -0.53 19.93 -9.39
CA LEU A 74 -0.11 21.31 -9.24
C LEU A 74 0.93 21.66 -10.29
N SER A 75 0.74 22.78 -10.95
CA SER A 75 1.70 23.33 -11.91
C SER A 75 1.98 24.79 -11.58
N LEU A 76 3.24 25.15 -11.57
CA LEU A 76 3.74 26.48 -11.31
C LEU A 76 4.67 26.87 -12.47
N GLU A 77 4.40 27.99 -13.14
CA GLU A 77 5.26 28.48 -14.20
C GLU A 77 5.55 29.97 -14.00
N TRP A 78 6.83 30.29 -14.02
CA TRP A 78 7.33 31.65 -14.05
C TRP A 78 7.90 31.98 -15.40
N ARG A 79 7.45 33.08 -16.02
CA ARG A 79 7.96 33.62 -17.29
C ARG A 79 8.43 35.04 -17.09
N ASP A 80 9.62 35.34 -17.53
CA ASP A 80 10.13 36.71 -17.50
C ASP A 80 11.17 36.91 -18.59
N GLY A 81 11.64 38.14 -18.69
CA GLY A 81 12.71 38.50 -19.66
C GLY A 81 13.39 39.80 -19.27
N PHE A 82 14.63 39.88 -19.65
CA PHE A 82 15.49 41.07 -19.46
C PHE A 82 16.31 41.33 -20.70
N ASP A 83 16.82 42.56 -20.84
CA ASP A 83 17.69 42.93 -21.95
C ASP A 83 19.14 42.60 -21.60
N LEU A 84 19.77 41.81 -22.46
CA LEU A 84 21.17 41.41 -22.37
C LEU A 84 21.91 41.84 -23.62
N ALA A 85 22.89 42.71 -23.47
CA ALA A 85 23.71 43.23 -24.59
C ALA A 85 22.87 43.78 -25.77
N GLY A 86 21.77 44.49 -25.46
CA GLY A 86 20.88 45.08 -26.47
C GLY A 86 19.93 44.10 -27.17
N LYS A 87 19.83 42.86 -26.68
CA LYS A 87 18.88 41.85 -27.14
C LYS A 87 18.00 41.39 -26.02
N ARG A 88 16.71 41.20 -26.30
CA ARG A 88 15.74 40.66 -25.34
C ARG A 88 16.01 39.20 -25.11
N PHE A 89 16.28 38.82 -23.85
CA PHE A 89 16.37 37.45 -23.37
C PHE A 89 15.09 37.09 -22.61
N ASN A 90 14.37 36.07 -23.06
CA ASN A 90 13.15 35.56 -22.38
C ASN A 90 13.46 34.18 -21.83
N TYR A 91 12.93 33.89 -20.64
CA TYR A 91 13.05 32.59 -20.00
C TYR A 91 11.74 32.16 -19.34
N SER A 92 11.55 30.87 -19.18
CA SER A 92 10.50 30.29 -18.36
C SER A 92 11.05 29.16 -17.51
N ILE A 93 10.50 29.05 -16.30
CA ILE A 93 10.77 27.96 -15.37
C ILE A 93 9.43 27.37 -14.97
N LYS A 94 9.26 26.05 -15.17
CA LYS A 94 8.04 25.34 -14.82
C LYS A 94 8.36 24.20 -13.87
N GLY A 95 7.60 24.11 -12.77
CA GLY A 95 7.57 22.99 -11.85
C GLY A 95 6.18 22.35 -11.85
N THR A 96 6.13 21.03 -11.77
CA THR A 96 4.87 20.28 -11.61
C THR A 96 5.01 19.30 -10.46
N LEU A 97 3.92 19.13 -9.70
CA LEU A 97 3.81 18.17 -8.61
C LEU A 97 2.46 17.47 -8.76
N ALA A 98 2.46 16.15 -8.77
CA ALA A 98 1.24 15.36 -8.78
C ALA A 98 1.43 14.13 -7.88
N ASP A 99 0.37 13.77 -7.17
CA ASP A 99 0.34 12.54 -6.40
C ASP A 99 -1.09 12.01 -6.33
N TYR A 100 -1.24 10.70 -6.12
CA TYR A 100 -2.52 10.06 -5.93
C TYR A 100 -2.40 8.82 -5.05
N TYR A 101 -3.51 8.42 -4.47
CA TYR A 101 -3.65 7.12 -3.81
C TYR A 101 -5.03 6.53 -4.08
N SER A 102 -5.12 5.22 -4.03
CA SER A 102 -6.36 4.48 -4.23
C SER A 102 -6.69 3.65 -3.01
N VAL A 103 -7.97 3.62 -2.66
CA VAL A 103 -8.51 2.87 -1.52
C VAL A 103 -9.57 1.90 -2.04
N ILE A 104 -9.56 0.69 -1.56
CA ILE A 104 -10.59 -0.32 -1.83
C ILE A 104 -11.83 0.03 -0.99
N ASP A 105 -12.93 0.37 -1.64
CA ASP A 105 -14.19 0.70 -0.96
C ASP A 105 -15.03 -0.54 -0.64
N ARG A 106 -14.91 -1.57 -1.48
CA ARG A 106 -15.61 -2.85 -1.32
C ARG A 106 -14.77 -3.98 -1.86
N PHE A 107 -14.61 -5.03 -1.09
CA PHE A 107 -13.98 -6.29 -1.53
C PHE A 107 -14.47 -7.45 -0.67
N ASN A 108 -14.55 -8.65 -1.24
CA ASN A 108 -15.03 -9.82 -0.52
C ASN A 108 -13.91 -10.50 0.28
N ASN A 109 -13.47 -9.84 1.34
CA ASN A 109 -12.51 -10.33 2.33
C ASN A 109 -12.91 -9.79 3.71
N ALA A 110 -14.02 -10.32 4.26
CA ALA A 110 -14.62 -9.82 5.49
C ALA A 110 -13.68 -9.93 6.70
N ASN A 111 -12.81 -10.93 6.72
CA ASN A 111 -11.85 -11.14 7.80
C ASN A 111 -10.56 -10.31 7.62
N LYS A 112 -10.47 -9.51 6.55
CA LYS A 112 -9.27 -8.75 6.21
C LYS A 112 -8.00 -9.60 6.26
N SER A 113 -8.09 -10.85 5.81
CA SER A 113 -6.96 -11.78 5.83
C SER A 113 -5.89 -11.35 4.83
N LEU A 114 -4.65 -11.38 5.27
CA LEU A 114 -3.46 -11.16 4.47
C LEU A 114 -2.93 -12.51 3.96
N SER A 115 -2.14 -12.52 2.89
CA SER A 115 -1.51 -13.78 2.48
C SER A 115 -0.37 -14.14 3.43
N GLU A 116 -0.09 -15.45 3.51
CA GLU A 116 1.06 -15.98 4.27
C GLU A 116 2.39 -15.30 3.85
N TYR A 117 2.44 -14.81 2.61
CA TYR A 117 3.55 -14.05 2.06
C TYR A 117 3.04 -12.68 1.63
N ALA A 118 2.90 -11.77 2.59
CA ALA A 118 2.20 -10.49 2.45
C ALA A 118 2.57 -9.64 1.22
N ASN A 119 3.71 -9.85 0.58
CA ASN A 119 4.16 -9.10 -0.58
C ASN A 119 4.26 -9.92 -1.88
N GLN A 120 3.83 -11.18 -1.90
CA GLN A 120 4.04 -12.06 -3.06
C GLN A 120 2.80 -12.28 -3.94
N SER A 121 1.61 -11.86 -3.51
CA SER A 121 0.37 -12.02 -4.26
C SER A 121 -0.59 -10.89 -3.93
N LEU A 122 -0.28 -9.68 -4.40
CA LEU A 122 -1.14 -8.50 -4.25
C LEU A 122 -2.54 -8.68 -4.87
N ASP A 123 -2.70 -9.62 -5.78
CA ASP A 123 -3.93 -9.90 -6.51
C ASP A 123 -4.95 -10.76 -5.74
N LYS A 124 -4.61 -11.27 -4.57
CA LYS A 124 -5.47 -12.20 -3.81
C LYS A 124 -5.93 -11.71 -2.44
N ASN A 125 -5.36 -10.62 -1.93
CA ASN A 125 -5.54 -10.21 -0.55
C ASN A 125 -5.97 -8.76 -0.37
N TYR A 126 -6.75 -8.26 -1.29
CA TYR A 126 -7.41 -6.99 -1.10
C TYR A 126 -8.44 -7.09 0.03
N TYR A 127 -8.62 -6.01 0.76
CA TYR A 127 -9.66 -5.87 1.79
C TYR A 127 -10.24 -4.46 1.76
N GLU A 128 -11.43 -4.32 2.30
CA GLU A 128 -12.11 -3.03 2.41
C GLU A 128 -11.34 -2.08 3.32
N GLY A 129 -11.04 -0.89 2.82
CA GLY A 129 -10.18 0.11 3.45
C GLY A 129 -8.69 0.02 3.07
N MET A 130 -8.27 -1.01 2.34
CA MET A 130 -6.88 -1.15 1.89
C MET A 130 -6.47 -0.01 0.99
N ARG A 131 -5.32 0.61 1.27
CA ARG A 131 -4.65 1.50 0.33
C ARG A 131 -3.82 0.68 -0.65
N ILE A 132 -4.09 0.84 -1.95
CA ILE A 132 -3.34 0.12 -2.98
C ILE A 132 -1.85 0.46 -2.90
N GLY A 133 -1.01 -0.57 -2.90
CA GLY A 133 0.44 -0.42 -2.80
C GLY A 133 0.97 -0.41 -1.36
N GLU A 134 0.13 -0.59 -0.34
CA GLU A 134 0.64 -0.78 1.02
C GLU A 134 1.47 -2.07 1.12
N ILE A 135 2.52 -2.00 1.93
CA ILE A 135 3.46 -3.09 2.15
C ILE A 135 3.42 -3.47 3.62
N TRP A 136 3.11 -4.72 3.88
CA TRP A 136 3.10 -5.28 5.22
C TRP A 136 4.45 -5.90 5.56
N GLY A 137 4.89 -5.69 6.79
CA GLY A 137 6.16 -6.23 7.28
C GLY A 137 6.24 -6.15 8.80
N PHE A 138 7.31 -6.69 9.33
CA PHE A 138 7.58 -6.60 10.77
C PHE A 138 8.06 -5.20 11.14
N VAL A 139 7.63 -4.69 12.29
CA VAL A 139 8.09 -3.40 12.80
C VAL A 139 9.50 -3.56 13.37
N SER A 140 10.43 -2.73 12.90
CA SER A 140 11.80 -2.71 13.38
C SER A 140 11.98 -1.71 14.52
N ASN A 141 12.59 -2.14 15.61
CA ASN A 141 13.00 -1.31 16.74
C ASN A 141 14.54 -1.14 16.76
N GLY A 142 15.12 -0.84 15.60
CA GLY A 142 16.54 -0.64 15.42
C GLY A 142 17.35 -1.93 15.25
N LEU A 143 18.59 -1.91 15.74
CA LEU A 143 19.52 -3.03 15.67
C LEU A 143 19.92 -3.50 17.07
N TRP A 144 20.22 -4.78 17.20
CA TRP A 144 20.86 -5.30 18.40
C TRP A 144 22.25 -4.69 18.55
N GLN A 145 22.51 -4.01 19.69
CA GLN A 145 23.74 -3.25 19.89
C GLN A 145 24.90 -4.12 20.39
N ASP A 146 24.59 -5.13 21.19
CA ASP A 146 25.59 -6.00 21.81
C ASP A 146 25.01 -7.40 22.10
N GLN A 147 25.90 -8.35 22.37
CA GLN A 147 25.54 -9.72 22.67
C GLN A 147 24.80 -9.84 24.01
N ALA A 148 25.12 -8.98 24.99
CA ALA A 148 24.50 -9.03 26.30
C ALA A 148 23.01 -8.72 26.26
N SER A 149 22.59 -7.76 25.41
CA SER A 149 21.18 -7.43 25.20
C SER A 149 20.41 -8.55 24.49
N ILE A 150 21.04 -9.27 23.57
CA ILE A 150 20.48 -10.47 22.93
C ILE A 150 20.29 -11.58 23.97
N ASP A 151 21.35 -11.90 24.73
CA ASP A 151 21.33 -12.97 25.73
C ASP A 151 20.27 -12.69 26.81
N ALA A 152 20.11 -11.42 27.21
CA ALA A 152 19.08 -11.00 28.16
C ALA A 152 17.66 -11.20 27.61
N ALA A 153 17.42 -10.85 26.34
CA ALA A 153 16.13 -11.05 25.69
C ALA A 153 15.79 -12.54 25.52
N GLU A 154 16.77 -13.35 25.11
CA GLU A 154 16.59 -14.82 25.01
C GLU A 154 16.30 -15.44 26.38
N ALA A 155 17.01 -15.00 27.43
CA ALA A 155 16.78 -15.48 28.79
C ALA A 155 15.39 -15.11 29.30
N ALA A 156 14.92 -13.89 29.04
CA ALA A 156 13.58 -13.43 29.42
C ALA A 156 12.50 -14.23 28.68
N ALA A 157 12.62 -14.45 27.38
CA ALA A 157 11.70 -15.25 26.60
C ALA A 157 11.66 -16.70 27.12
N LYS A 158 12.81 -17.29 27.40
CA LYS A 158 12.90 -18.65 27.95
C LYS A 158 12.27 -18.76 29.35
N ALA A 159 12.46 -17.76 30.20
CA ALA A 159 11.83 -17.71 31.53
C ALA A 159 10.29 -17.61 31.43
N ALA A 160 9.78 -16.97 30.40
CA ALA A 160 8.35 -16.90 30.08
C ALA A 160 7.82 -18.15 29.36
N GLY A 161 8.66 -19.17 29.10
CA GLY A 161 8.31 -20.38 28.34
C GLY A 161 8.19 -20.18 26.84
N GLN A 162 8.76 -19.11 26.32
CA GLN A 162 8.68 -18.67 24.94
C GLN A 162 10.04 -18.79 24.24
N SER A 163 10.03 -18.71 22.91
CA SER A 163 11.26 -18.68 22.11
C SER A 163 11.30 -17.39 21.31
N TYR A 164 12.25 -16.53 21.63
CA TYR A 164 12.52 -15.35 20.82
C TYR A 164 13.32 -15.75 19.57
N TYR A 165 12.86 -15.39 18.40
CA TYR A 165 13.56 -15.65 17.14
C TYR A 165 13.35 -14.53 16.12
N ASN A 166 14.31 -14.36 15.22
CA ASN A 166 14.19 -13.42 14.13
C ASN A 166 13.21 -13.97 13.07
N PRO A 167 12.10 -13.29 12.75
CA PRO A 167 11.07 -13.81 11.85
C PRO A 167 11.56 -14.04 10.41
N LEU A 168 12.58 -13.32 9.95
CA LEU A 168 13.17 -13.56 8.63
C LEU A 168 13.89 -14.91 8.53
N MET A 169 14.18 -15.56 9.66
CA MET A 169 14.93 -16.80 9.79
C MET A 169 14.07 -17.97 10.27
N GLN A 170 12.74 -17.88 10.16
CA GLN A 170 11.79 -18.91 10.64
C GLN A 170 12.03 -20.33 10.11
N THR A 171 12.72 -20.47 9.00
CA THR A 171 13.04 -21.78 8.42
C THR A 171 14.18 -22.50 9.14
N SER A 172 14.92 -21.82 10.01
CA SER A 172 16.04 -22.39 10.74
C SER A 172 15.90 -22.16 12.25
N LYS A 173 15.50 -23.17 13.00
CA LYS A 173 15.49 -23.18 14.47
C LYS A 173 16.90 -23.01 15.08
N THR A 174 17.93 -22.93 14.25
CA THR A 174 19.34 -22.83 14.61
C THR A 174 19.94 -21.47 14.33
N TYR A 175 19.15 -20.50 13.84
CA TYR A 175 19.66 -19.16 13.60
C TYR A 175 19.97 -18.46 14.93
N LYS A 176 21.19 -17.98 15.01
CA LYS A 176 21.70 -17.26 16.17
C LYS A 176 21.71 -15.76 15.87
N LEU A 177 21.13 -14.95 16.75
CA LEU A 177 21.20 -13.50 16.65
C LEU A 177 22.61 -12.99 16.97
N TYR A 178 23.01 -11.94 16.28
CA TYR A 178 24.29 -11.26 16.46
C TYR A 178 24.09 -9.75 16.59
N PRO A 179 25.01 -9.04 17.25
CA PRO A 179 25.05 -7.60 17.20
C PRO A 179 25.04 -7.09 15.76
N GLY A 180 24.18 -6.12 15.45
CA GLY A 180 23.95 -5.61 14.11
C GLY A 180 22.77 -6.25 13.37
N ASP A 181 22.19 -7.34 13.86
CA ASP A 181 20.93 -7.87 13.34
C ASP A 181 19.76 -6.93 13.66
N ILE A 182 18.72 -6.98 12.82
CA ILE A 182 17.52 -6.18 13.04
C ILE A 182 16.79 -6.69 14.29
N LYS A 183 16.46 -5.75 15.16
CA LYS A 183 15.59 -5.99 16.31
C LYS A 183 14.15 -5.69 15.93
N PHE A 184 13.31 -6.72 15.90
CA PHE A 184 11.89 -6.57 15.65
C PHE A 184 11.11 -6.36 16.94
N GLU A 185 9.95 -5.71 16.83
CA GLU A 185 9.06 -5.40 17.93
C GLU A 185 7.97 -6.48 18.04
N ASP A 186 7.73 -6.96 19.24
CA ASP A 186 6.61 -7.84 19.57
C ASP A 186 5.38 -6.95 19.82
N LEU A 187 4.54 -6.83 18.77
CA LEU A 187 3.42 -5.89 18.77
C LEU A 187 2.25 -6.33 19.66
N ASN A 188 2.02 -7.64 19.76
CA ASN A 188 0.91 -8.19 20.53
C ASN A 188 1.32 -8.63 21.95
N GLY A 189 2.61 -8.55 22.29
CA GLY A 189 3.14 -8.83 23.63
C GLY A 189 3.10 -10.32 24.00
N ASN A 190 3.04 -11.22 23.01
CA ASN A 190 2.97 -12.65 23.28
C ASN A 190 4.36 -13.31 23.50
N GLY A 191 5.43 -12.53 23.36
CA GLY A 191 6.82 -12.97 23.52
C GLY A 191 7.44 -13.60 22.27
N TYR A 192 6.74 -13.52 21.14
CA TYR A 192 7.22 -14.00 19.84
C TYR A 192 7.21 -12.87 18.83
N ILE A 193 8.08 -12.97 17.84
CA ILE A 193 7.99 -12.16 16.64
C ILE A 193 7.36 -13.04 15.57
N ASP A 194 6.08 -12.93 15.41
CA ASP A 194 5.29 -13.76 14.49
C ASP A 194 4.37 -12.90 13.60
N ARG A 195 3.56 -13.54 12.82
CA ARG A 195 2.60 -12.89 11.91
C ARG A 195 1.18 -12.91 12.45
N GLY A 196 1.03 -13.31 13.72
CA GLY A 196 -0.25 -13.52 14.32
C GLY A 196 -1.14 -14.45 13.47
N GLN A 197 -2.37 -14.04 13.23
CA GLN A 197 -3.33 -14.78 12.40
C GLN A 197 -3.32 -14.36 10.92
N ASN A 198 -2.35 -13.56 10.50
CA ASN A 198 -2.27 -12.97 9.17
C ASN A 198 -3.53 -12.15 8.80
N THR A 199 -3.99 -11.32 9.70
CA THR A 199 -5.05 -10.35 9.48
C THR A 199 -4.55 -8.93 9.70
N VAL A 200 -5.30 -7.95 9.20
CA VAL A 200 -4.94 -6.52 9.32
C VAL A 200 -4.99 -6.04 10.77
N ASP A 201 -5.81 -6.69 11.59
CA ASP A 201 -6.09 -6.28 12.96
C ASP A 201 -5.22 -7.02 14.01
N ASP A 202 -4.23 -7.82 13.57
CA ASP A 202 -3.41 -8.68 14.43
C ASP A 202 -1.90 -8.41 14.26
#